data_39acc839695d90b9bcf6225b7caa999f
#
_entry.id   39acc839695d90b9bcf6225b7caa999f
#
_cell.length_a   1.000
_cell.length_b   1.000
_cell.length_c   1.000
_cell.angle_alpha   90.00
_cell.angle_beta   90.00
_cell.angle_gamma   90.00
#
_symmetry.space_group_name_H-M   'P 1'
#
loop_
_entity.id
_entity.type
_entity.pdbx_description
1 polymer ?
#
loop_
_entity_poly.entity_id
_entity_poly.type
_entity_poly.pdbx_seq_one_letter_code
_entity_poly.pdbx_strand_id
1 'polypeptide(L)'
;MRLIIYLLIIFQIAFLSAFSQVTVSPVEFNSGKDDFNSNITQNGKAIYFTSDRKSGKQKVFFVQEVNGKWQSPKEVVGAINDGKESGAVALTSDGQYMLFAAFEHEVGGFGRTDIYSAEKVNGKWTNVKNLGANINSSAWDSQPMISNDGNILLFVSDRPGGYGGTDIYVSFKTANGWSKAENAGSIINSEYDEMTPVLGVDNTNFTFASNRPGGFGEFDIYVSKYKNNRFDKPTNAGEPINSSADDFYYYSMPNSDVAYFSSSRKGGSGNLDIYKAVPNPYESDAVFLLSGEVRDAKNGNLLGANIIITDLVSGEKVADLRSDDKTGEYFVILQQGRTYSITADKEDYLFFSSRYEVPSSKDGSSQTKNIELSPIAGGNTRLLVFFDFDKATLKKESIPELDRVATFLNKYKDVKISLEGHTDDVGAADYNLKLSENRASSVKDYLVKKDIDANRIKTVGFGLTKPLVNDKTESARATNRRVEMKIIQ
;
A
#
# COMPACT_ATOMS: atom_id res chain seq x y z
N MET A 1 10.13 -79.00 -20.76
CA MET A 1 10.29 -77.58 -21.12
C MET A 1 9.06 -76.82 -20.58
N ARG A 2 9.20 -76.27 -19.37
CA ARG A 2 8.08 -75.56 -18.70
C ARG A 2 8.26 -74.01 -18.96
N LEU A 3 7.27 -73.44 -19.62
CA LEU A 3 7.22 -72.04 -19.90
C LEU A 3 6.66 -71.34 -18.64
N ILE A 4 7.46 -70.49 -18.00
CA ILE A 4 7.05 -69.63 -16.88
C ILE A 4 6.63 -68.28 -17.47
N ILE A 5 5.32 -67.95 -17.39
CA ILE A 5 4.76 -66.70 -17.76
C ILE A 5 4.85 -65.78 -16.53
N TYR A 6 5.68 -64.72 -16.56
CA TYR A 6 5.70 -63.68 -15.57
C TYR A 6 4.62 -62.67 -15.91
N LEU A 7 3.58 -62.59 -15.07
CA LEU A 7 2.60 -61.52 -15.09
C LEU A 7 3.22 -60.30 -14.38
N LEU A 8 3.61 -59.27 -15.12
CA LEU A 8 3.97 -57.98 -14.59
C LEU A 8 2.69 -57.21 -14.29
N ILE A 9 2.28 -57.16 -13.01
CA ILE A 9 1.24 -56.23 -12.52
C ILE A 9 1.92 -54.88 -12.33
N ILE A 10 1.70 -53.98 -13.26
CA ILE A 10 2.08 -52.57 -13.11
C ILE A 10 1.03 -51.92 -12.19
N PHE A 11 1.42 -51.71 -10.93
CA PHE A 11 0.68 -50.83 -10.01
C PHE A 11 0.92 -49.40 -10.45
N GLN A 12 0.00 -48.81 -11.21
CA GLN A 12 -0.08 -47.36 -11.36
C GLN A 12 -0.58 -46.77 -10.05
N ILE A 13 0.36 -46.33 -9.21
CA ILE A 13 0.03 -45.43 -8.09
C ILE A 13 -0.33 -44.11 -8.72
N ALA A 14 -1.61 -43.86 -8.93
CA ALA A 14 -2.12 -42.54 -9.18
C ALA A 14 -1.85 -41.68 -7.93
N PHE A 15 -0.81 -40.88 -7.95
CA PHE A 15 -0.72 -39.73 -7.04
C PHE A 15 -1.88 -38.77 -7.39
N LEU A 16 -3.05 -39.01 -6.81
CA LEU A 16 -4.02 -37.95 -6.63
C LEU A 16 -3.35 -36.95 -5.69
N SER A 17 -2.73 -35.93 -6.25
CA SER A 17 -2.55 -34.69 -5.53
C SER A 17 -3.97 -34.23 -5.15
N ALA A 18 -4.31 -34.39 -3.87
CA ALA A 18 -5.52 -33.81 -3.32
C ALA A 18 -5.33 -32.30 -3.38
N PHE A 19 -5.65 -31.67 -4.53
CA PHE A 19 -5.92 -30.24 -4.57
C PHE A 19 -7.11 -30.04 -3.64
N SER A 20 -6.91 -29.27 -2.57
CA SER A 20 -7.98 -28.86 -1.68
C SER A 20 -9.06 -28.21 -2.55
N GLN A 21 -10.25 -28.79 -2.54
CA GLN A 21 -11.36 -28.25 -3.32
C GLN A 21 -11.71 -26.87 -2.77
N VAL A 22 -11.73 -25.85 -3.64
CA VAL A 22 -12.10 -24.48 -3.27
C VAL A 22 -13.54 -24.50 -2.74
N THR A 23 -13.69 -24.02 -1.51
CA THR A 23 -14.99 -23.86 -0.86
C THR A 23 -15.43 -22.40 -0.97
N VAL A 24 -16.60 -22.17 -1.51
CA VAL A 24 -17.22 -20.84 -1.60
C VAL A 24 -18.37 -20.78 -0.60
N SER A 25 -18.38 -19.75 0.27
CA SER A 25 -19.43 -19.56 1.28
C SER A 25 -19.74 -18.08 1.49
N PRO A 26 -21.01 -17.69 1.74
CA PRO A 26 -21.37 -16.32 2.05
C PRO A 26 -20.75 -15.90 3.39
N VAL A 27 -20.47 -14.60 3.54
CA VAL A 27 -19.98 -14.06 4.82
C VAL A 27 -21.16 -13.82 5.77
N GLU A 28 -20.88 -13.91 7.08
CA GLU A 28 -21.90 -13.82 8.12
C GLU A 28 -22.52 -12.41 8.31
N PHE A 29 -21.90 -11.37 7.77
CA PHE A 29 -22.37 -10.00 7.88
C PHE A 29 -23.22 -9.52 6.69
N ASN A 30 -23.50 -10.36 5.70
CA ASN A 30 -24.45 -10.07 4.64
C ASN A 30 -25.85 -9.80 5.22
N SER A 31 -26.65 -9.02 4.51
CA SER A 31 -28.03 -8.68 4.87
C SER A 31 -29.03 -9.27 3.86
N GLY A 32 -30.32 -9.12 4.11
CA GLY A 32 -31.35 -9.48 3.13
C GLY A 32 -31.48 -8.48 1.97
N LYS A 33 -30.43 -7.70 1.69
CA LYS A 33 -30.32 -6.67 0.66
C LYS A 33 -28.99 -6.87 -0.10
N ASP A 34 -28.69 -6.00 -1.05
CA ASP A 34 -27.44 -6.08 -1.78
C ASP A 34 -26.26 -5.64 -0.91
N ASP A 35 -25.24 -6.52 -0.83
CA ASP A 35 -23.97 -6.30 -0.14
C ASP A 35 -22.83 -6.69 -1.09
N PHE A 36 -22.01 -5.73 -1.54
CA PHE A 36 -21.00 -5.97 -2.57
C PHE A 36 -19.80 -5.03 -2.49
N ASN A 37 -18.80 -5.22 -3.36
CA ASN A 37 -17.57 -4.44 -3.42
C ASN A 37 -16.80 -4.48 -2.08
N SER A 38 -16.41 -5.66 -1.64
CA SER A 38 -15.57 -5.80 -0.46
C SER A 38 -14.17 -5.27 -0.71
N ASN A 39 -13.79 -4.19 -0.04
CA ASN A 39 -12.43 -3.65 -0.05
C ASN A 39 -11.82 -3.80 1.34
N ILE A 40 -10.69 -4.49 1.42
CA ILE A 40 -10.14 -4.98 2.68
C ILE A 40 -8.93 -4.14 3.07
N THR A 41 -8.86 -3.74 4.33
CA THR A 41 -7.78 -2.95 4.89
C THR A 41 -7.19 -3.57 6.14
N GLN A 42 -6.11 -3.00 6.66
CA GLN A 42 -5.54 -3.33 7.97
C GLN A 42 -5.28 -4.82 8.17
N ASN A 43 -4.59 -5.47 7.24
CA ASN A 43 -4.30 -6.90 7.30
C ASN A 43 -5.54 -7.80 7.36
N GLY A 44 -6.63 -7.41 6.72
CA GLY A 44 -7.86 -8.18 6.71
C GLY A 44 -8.78 -7.95 7.90
N LYS A 45 -8.45 -7.02 8.79
CA LYS A 45 -9.26 -6.75 10.00
C LYS A 45 -10.42 -5.77 9.79
N ALA A 46 -10.50 -5.13 8.65
CA ALA A 46 -11.62 -4.27 8.31
C ALA A 46 -11.99 -4.42 6.83
N ILE A 47 -13.28 -4.50 6.55
CA ILE A 47 -13.83 -4.54 5.20
C ILE A 47 -14.77 -3.35 5.03
N TYR A 48 -14.51 -2.53 4.01
CA TYR A 48 -15.46 -1.53 3.52
C TYR A 48 -16.20 -2.13 2.34
N PHE A 49 -17.49 -1.87 2.26
CA PHE A 49 -18.35 -2.44 1.23
C PHE A 49 -19.57 -1.54 0.94
N THR A 50 -20.22 -1.78 -0.16
CA THR A 50 -21.44 -1.09 -0.57
C THR A 50 -22.66 -1.91 -0.13
N SER A 51 -23.67 -1.24 0.42
CA SER A 51 -24.92 -1.90 0.80
C SER A 51 -26.12 -0.95 0.73
N ASP A 52 -27.28 -1.48 0.37
CA ASP A 52 -28.57 -0.77 0.41
C ASP A 52 -29.45 -1.17 1.60
N ARG A 53 -28.85 -1.87 2.61
CA ARG A 53 -29.51 -2.50 3.76
C ARG A 53 -30.42 -1.59 4.62
N LYS A 54 -30.15 -0.28 4.64
CA LYS A 54 -30.93 0.65 5.48
C LYS A 54 -32.07 1.34 4.76
N SER A 55 -31.80 1.89 3.60
CA SER A 55 -32.71 2.83 2.92
C SER A 55 -33.15 2.36 1.54
N GLY A 56 -32.69 1.21 1.09
CA GLY A 56 -32.83 0.77 -0.29
C GLY A 56 -32.02 1.63 -1.27
N LYS A 57 -31.07 2.44 -0.76
CA LYS A 57 -30.11 3.21 -1.55
C LYS A 57 -28.71 2.78 -1.16
N GLN A 58 -27.84 2.69 -2.13
CA GLN A 58 -26.46 2.30 -1.92
C GLN A 58 -25.74 3.31 -1.04
N LYS A 59 -25.12 2.82 0.03
CA LYS A 59 -24.26 3.55 0.94
C LYS A 59 -23.03 2.72 1.27
N VAL A 60 -21.96 3.40 1.68
CA VAL A 60 -20.74 2.75 2.14
C VAL A 60 -20.88 2.33 3.60
N PHE A 61 -20.60 1.06 3.86
CA PHE A 61 -20.56 0.45 5.17
C PHE A 61 -19.14 -0.06 5.46
N PHE A 62 -18.86 -0.30 6.74
CA PHE A 62 -17.65 -1.01 7.14
C PHE A 62 -17.97 -2.01 8.24
N VAL A 63 -17.17 -3.07 8.31
CA VAL A 63 -17.19 -4.09 9.35
C VAL A 63 -15.77 -4.34 9.83
N GLN A 64 -15.59 -4.59 11.12
CA GLN A 64 -14.31 -4.89 11.74
C GLN A 64 -14.31 -6.28 12.35
N GLU A 65 -13.20 -6.96 12.28
CA GLU A 65 -12.94 -8.20 12.98
C GLU A 65 -12.29 -7.89 14.34
N VAL A 66 -12.92 -8.41 15.40
CA VAL A 66 -12.39 -8.30 16.76
C VAL A 66 -12.35 -9.69 17.38
N ASN A 67 -11.16 -10.13 17.80
CA ASN A 67 -10.93 -11.47 18.36
C ASN A 67 -11.46 -12.62 17.47
N GLY A 68 -11.21 -12.54 16.17
CA GLY A 68 -11.60 -13.56 15.19
C GLY A 68 -13.11 -13.56 14.85
N LYS A 69 -13.85 -12.50 15.19
CA LYS A 69 -15.28 -12.38 14.88
C LYS A 69 -15.60 -11.06 14.22
N TRP A 70 -16.31 -11.11 13.12
CA TRP A 70 -16.85 -9.92 12.46
C TRP A 70 -17.90 -9.26 13.35
N GLN A 71 -17.77 -7.96 13.52
CA GLN A 71 -18.74 -7.16 14.26
C GLN A 71 -19.94 -6.81 13.37
N SER A 72 -21.00 -6.23 13.94
CA SER A 72 -22.12 -5.73 13.12
C SER A 72 -21.66 -4.58 12.21
N PRO A 73 -22.01 -4.62 10.91
CA PRO A 73 -21.69 -3.55 9.98
C PRO A 73 -22.22 -2.19 10.40
N LYS A 74 -21.41 -1.17 10.20
CA LYS A 74 -21.76 0.23 10.48
C LYS A 74 -21.69 1.04 9.20
N GLU A 75 -22.66 1.92 8.99
CA GLU A 75 -22.59 2.91 7.92
C GLU A 75 -21.41 3.86 8.17
N VAL A 76 -20.65 4.15 7.12
CA VAL A 76 -19.55 5.11 7.20
C VAL A 76 -20.11 6.50 7.45
N VAL A 77 -19.63 7.11 8.53
CA VAL A 77 -20.07 8.45 8.95
C VAL A 77 -19.21 9.51 8.25
N GLY A 78 -19.83 10.60 7.82
CA GLY A 78 -19.18 11.74 7.17
C GLY A 78 -19.59 11.88 5.71
N ALA A 79 -18.93 12.79 5.02
CA ALA A 79 -19.29 13.22 3.67
C ALA A 79 -19.26 12.13 2.58
N ILE A 80 -18.73 10.93 2.87
CA ILE A 80 -18.74 9.81 1.91
C ILE A 80 -20.17 9.46 1.46
N ASN A 81 -21.13 9.49 2.38
CA ASN A 81 -22.50 9.08 2.13
C ASN A 81 -23.47 10.26 1.86
N ASP A 82 -22.95 11.46 1.56
CA ASP A 82 -23.77 12.67 1.30
C ASP A 82 -24.39 12.70 -0.11
N GLY A 83 -23.94 11.84 -1.05
CA GLY A 83 -24.61 11.64 -2.34
C GLY A 83 -25.99 10.97 -2.19
N LYS A 84 -26.83 11.03 -3.24
CA LYS A 84 -28.08 10.23 -3.26
C LYS A 84 -27.74 8.74 -3.09
N GLU A 85 -26.73 8.28 -3.80
CA GLU A 85 -26.13 6.96 -3.66
C GLU A 85 -24.61 7.09 -3.63
N SER A 86 -23.95 6.26 -2.84
CA SER A 86 -22.49 6.23 -2.71
C SER A 86 -22.05 4.78 -2.52
N GLY A 87 -20.97 4.39 -3.19
CA GLY A 87 -20.46 3.02 -3.11
C GLY A 87 -19.22 2.79 -3.95
N ALA A 88 -18.97 1.54 -4.30
CA ALA A 88 -17.84 1.12 -5.11
C ALA A 88 -16.52 1.73 -4.61
N VAL A 89 -16.16 1.40 -3.38
CA VAL A 89 -15.01 1.96 -2.68
C VAL A 89 -13.70 1.29 -3.04
N ALA A 90 -12.61 2.05 -3.04
CA ALA A 90 -11.25 1.55 -3.03
C ALA A 90 -10.43 2.33 -2.00
N LEU A 91 -9.57 1.64 -1.25
CA LEU A 91 -8.75 2.25 -0.22
C LEU A 91 -7.26 2.00 -0.48
N THR A 92 -6.44 2.95 -0.06
CA THR A 92 -5.00 2.72 0.08
C THR A 92 -4.74 1.68 1.18
N SER A 93 -3.60 1.01 1.12
CA SER A 93 -3.25 -0.06 2.08
C SER A 93 -3.22 0.40 3.54
N ASP A 94 -2.91 1.68 3.79
CA ASP A 94 -2.94 2.30 5.12
C ASP A 94 -4.37 2.63 5.61
N GLY A 95 -5.37 2.54 4.72
CA GLY A 95 -6.76 2.86 5.02
C GLY A 95 -7.03 4.34 5.33
N GLN A 96 -6.12 5.25 4.94
CA GLN A 96 -6.24 6.69 5.21
C GLN A 96 -6.78 7.50 4.03
N TYR A 97 -6.76 6.93 2.83
CA TYR A 97 -7.29 7.55 1.62
C TYR A 97 -8.28 6.62 0.94
N MET A 98 -9.42 7.14 0.56
CA MET A 98 -10.51 6.40 -0.09
C MET A 98 -10.85 7.05 -1.43
N LEU A 99 -11.03 6.22 -2.44
CA LEU A 99 -11.79 6.55 -3.63
C LEU A 99 -13.18 5.91 -3.53
N PHE A 100 -14.19 6.60 -4.01
CA PHE A 100 -15.56 6.08 -4.05
C PHE A 100 -16.34 6.70 -5.20
N ALA A 101 -17.34 6.00 -5.68
CA ALA A 101 -18.27 6.51 -6.66
C ALA A 101 -19.52 7.06 -5.97
N ALA A 102 -20.07 8.16 -6.47
CA ALA A 102 -21.33 8.69 -5.96
C ALA A 102 -22.18 9.33 -7.06
N PHE A 103 -23.49 9.12 -6.95
CA PHE A 103 -24.51 9.76 -7.77
C PHE A 103 -25.03 11.00 -7.02
N GLU A 104 -25.00 12.15 -7.71
CA GLU A 104 -25.43 13.45 -7.18
C GLU A 104 -24.85 13.76 -5.77
N HIS A 105 -23.51 13.80 -5.67
CA HIS A 105 -22.85 14.18 -4.44
C HIS A 105 -22.88 15.71 -4.24
N GLU A 106 -22.97 16.16 -2.98
CA GLU A 106 -23.06 17.60 -2.61
C GLU A 106 -21.87 18.44 -3.09
N VAL A 107 -20.68 17.85 -3.22
CA VAL A 107 -19.47 18.52 -3.76
C VAL A 107 -19.64 18.88 -5.25
N GLY A 108 -20.62 18.29 -5.95
CA GLY A 108 -20.85 18.47 -7.37
C GLY A 108 -20.07 17.48 -8.24
N GLY A 109 -20.51 17.29 -9.47
CA GLY A 109 -19.97 16.31 -10.42
C GLY A 109 -20.02 16.76 -11.86
N PHE A 110 -19.56 15.90 -12.76
CA PHE A 110 -19.53 16.12 -14.23
C PHE A 110 -20.63 15.34 -14.95
N GLY A 111 -21.01 14.16 -14.42
CA GLY A 111 -21.91 13.23 -15.07
C GLY A 111 -22.98 12.65 -14.16
N ARG A 112 -23.44 11.44 -14.53
CA ARG A 112 -24.46 10.71 -13.76
C ARG A 112 -23.91 10.21 -12.44
N THR A 113 -22.72 9.64 -12.47
CA THR A 113 -21.96 9.15 -11.33
C THR A 113 -20.52 9.52 -11.56
N ASP A 114 -19.87 10.04 -10.53
CA ASP A 114 -18.49 10.46 -10.59
C ASP A 114 -17.68 9.79 -9.47
N ILE A 115 -16.37 9.74 -9.68
CA ILE A 115 -15.41 9.26 -8.71
C ILE A 115 -14.88 10.42 -7.87
N TYR A 116 -14.91 10.24 -6.56
CA TYR A 116 -14.44 11.17 -5.55
C TYR A 116 -13.32 10.56 -4.72
N SER A 117 -12.58 11.41 -4.04
CA SER A 117 -11.62 11.02 -3.02
C SER A 117 -12.02 11.56 -1.65
N ALA A 118 -11.60 10.88 -0.59
CA ALA A 118 -11.70 11.35 0.79
C ALA A 118 -10.46 10.96 1.58
N GLU A 119 -10.13 11.75 2.59
CA GLU A 119 -9.04 11.51 3.52
C GLU A 119 -9.59 11.20 4.91
N LYS A 120 -8.96 10.30 5.64
CA LYS A 120 -9.35 9.96 7.00
C LYS A 120 -8.53 10.79 7.98
N VAL A 121 -9.19 11.75 8.64
CA VAL A 121 -8.57 12.64 9.64
C VAL A 121 -9.28 12.44 10.97
N ASN A 122 -8.53 12.14 12.03
CA ASN A 122 -9.08 11.88 13.37
C ASN A 122 -10.17 10.78 13.37
N GLY A 123 -10.00 9.74 12.53
CA GLY A 123 -10.92 8.62 12.39
C GLY A 123 -12.24 8.94 11.64
N LYS A 124 -12.33 10.12 11.02
CA LYS A 124 -13.48 10.55 10.21
C LYS A 124 -13.06 10.79 8.77
N TRP A 125 -13.89 10.41 7.83
CA TRP A 125 -13.71 10.72 6.42
C TRP A 125 -14.09 12.18 6.14
N THR A 126 -13.13 12.94 5.60
CA THR A 126 -13.24 14.38 5.35
C THR A 126 -12.56 14.73 4.01
N ASN A 127 -12.50 16.03 3.69
CA ASN A 127 -11.80 16.52 2.51
C ASN A 127 -12.25 15.86 1.20
N VAL A 128 -13.57 15.60 1.09
CA VAL A 128 -14.13 15.01 -0.13
C VAL A 128 -13.89 15.95 -1.32
N LYS A 129 -13.34 15.37 -2.39
CA LYS A 129 -13.03 16.08 -3.65
C LYS A 129 -13.45 15.22 -4.84
N ASN A 130 -14.10 15.83 -5.83
CA ASN A 130 -14.25 15.22 -7.14
C ASN A 130 -12.88 15.08 -7.81
N LEU A 131 -12.58 13.94 -8.46
CA LEU A 131 -11.27 13.71 -9.09
C LEU A 131 -11.02 14.57 -10.35
N GLY A 132 -12.02 15.32 -10.80
CA GLY A 132 -11.91 16.26 -11.90
C GLY A 132 -11.97 15.62 -13.30
N ALA A 133 -11.90 16.47 -14.31
CA ALA A 133 -12.15 16.10 -15.71
C ALA A 133 -11.09 15.19 -16.35
N ASN A 134 -9.97 14.95 -15.70
CA ASN A 134 -9.00 13.95 -16.15
C ASN A 134 -9.54 12.52 -15.94
N ILE A 135 -10.38 12.35 -14.93
CA ILE A 135 -10.98 11.07 -14.54
C ILE A 135 -12.46 11.04 -14.91
N ASN A 136 -13.23 11.97 -14.39
CA ASN A 136 -14.68 12.03 -14.55
C ASN A 136 -15.09 12.68 -15.89
N SER A 137 -16.21 12.25 -16.42
CA SER A 137 -16.81 12.70 -17.68
C SER A 137 -18.30 13.02 -17.50
N SER A 138 -19.00 13.35 -18.56
CA SER A 138 -20.47 13.48 -18.54
C SER A 138 -21.22 12.13 -18.51
N ALA A 139 -20.49 11.02 -18.56
CA ALA A 139 -20.99 9.65 -18.56
C ALA A 139 -21.11 9.08 -17.12
N TRP A 140 -21.23 7.77 -17.00
CA TRP A 140 -21.15 7.06 -15.73
C TRP A 140 -19.70 6.65 -15.50
N ASP A 141 -19.06 7.23 -14.49
CA ASP A 141 -17.70 6.93 -14.07
C ASP A 141 -17.75 6.36 -12.66
N SER A 142 -17.32 5.10 -12.48
CA SER A 142 -17.54 4.36 -11.24
C SER A 142 -16.50 3.26 -11.00
N GLN A 143 -16.67 2.48 -9.93
CA GLN A 143 -15.91 1.28 -9.60
C GLN A 143 -14.39 1.54 -9.60
N PRO A 144 -13.92 2.57 -8.87
CA PRO A 144 -12.50 2.85 -8.80
C PRO A 144 -11.74 1.72 -8.10
N MET A 145 -10.50 1.50 -8.53
CA MET A 145 -9.49 0.68 -7.86
C MET A 145 -8.18 1.44 -7.86
N ILE A 146 -7.56 1.58 -6.72
CA ILE A 146 -6.25 2.19 -6.56
C ILE A 146 -5.20 1.12 -6.29
N SER A 147 -4.04 1.19 -6.96
CA SER A 147 -2.92 0.29 -6.70
C SER A 147 -2.41 0.44 -5.26
N ASN A 148 -1.76 -0.59 -4.74
CA ASN A 148 -1.23 -0.60 -3.38
C ASN A 148 -0.26 0.58 -3.10
N ASP A 149 0.51 0.98 -4.10
CA ASP A 149 1.45 2.12 -4.03
C ASP A 149 0.80 3.49 -4.30
N GLY A 150 -0.51 3.53 -4.58
CA GLY A 150 -1.27 4.74 -4.84
C GLY A 150 -0.99 5.42 -6.19
N ASN A 151 -0.27 4.77 -7.11
CA ASN A 151 0.21 5.37 -8.35
C ASN A 151 -0.67 5.07 -9.57
N ILE A 152 -1.51 4.04 -9.51
CA ILE A 152 -2.38 3.60 -10.60
C ILE A 152 -3.83 3.65 -10.13
N LEU A 153 -4.67 4.30 -10.92
CA LEU A 153 -6.12 4.29 -10.79
C LEU A 153 -6.71 3.52 -11.95
N LEU A 154 -7.46 2.48 -11.66
CA LEU A 154 -8.33 1.79 -12.61
C LEU A 154 -9.77 2.14 -12.27
N PHE A 155 -10.64 2.25 -13.26
CA PHE A 155 -12.05 2.52 -13.05
C PHE A 155 -12.86 2.13 -14.28
N VAL A 156 -14.18 2.11 -14.16
CA VAL A 156 -15.12 1.77 -15.23
C VAL A 156 -15.85 3.01 -15.71
N SER A 157 -16.06 3.09 -17.02
CA SER A 157 -16.81 4.19 -17.64
C SER A 157 -17.58 3.73 -18.89
N ASP A 158 -18.79 4.28 -19.07
CA ASP A 158 -19.60 4.14 -20.29
C ASP A 158 -19.42 5.35 -21.23
N ARG A 159 -18.28 6.06 -21.12
CA ARG A 159 -17.96 7.22 -21.97
C ARG A 159 -17.82 6.85 -23.45
N PRO A 160 -18.23 7.72 -24.38
CA PRO A 160 -18.09 7.46 -25.80
C PRO A 160 -16.62 7.21 -26.22
N GLY A 161 -16.44 6.30 -27.17
CA GLY A 161 -15.14 5.96 -27.76
C GLY A 161 -14.45 4.78 -27.10
N GLY A 162 -15.14 4.02 -26.25
CA GLY A 162 -14.73 2.71 -25.75
C GLY A 162 -14.90 1.60 -26.78
N TYR A 163 -14.71 0.36 -26.34
CA TYR A 163 -14.90 -0.86 -27.15
C TYR A 163 -16.30 -1.42 -27.00
N GLY A 164 -16.87 -1.40 -25.79
CA GLY A 164 -18.17 -1.95 -25.43
C GLY A 164 -19.12 -0.94 -24.83
N GLY A 165 -20.06 -1.41 -24.03
CA GLY A 165 -20.97 -0.56 -23.28
C GLY A 165 -20.28 0.11 -22.09
N THR A 166 -19.63 -0.68 -21.25
CA THR A 166 -18.73 -0.21 -20.18
C THR A 166 -17.33 -0.77 -20.39
N ASP A 167 -16.33 0.09 -20.24
CA ASP A 167 -14.93 -0.26 -20.40
C ASP A 167 -14.12 0.10 -19.15
N ILE A 168 -13.01 -0.62 -18.93
CA ILE A 168 -12.00 -0.29 -17.91
C ILE A 168 -11.06 0.77 -18.46
N TYR A 169 -10.82 1.81 -17.67
CA TYR A 169 -9.88 2.90 -17.94
C TYR A 169 -8.77 2.90 -16.89
N VAL A 170 -7.60 3.44 -17.27
CA VAL A 170 -6.42 3.58 -16.41
C VAL A 170 -5.95 5.03 -16.38
N SER A 171 -5.50 5.49 -15.22
CA SER A 171 -4.83 6.77 -15.02
C SER A 171 -3.67 6.62 -14.05
N PHE A 172 -2.66 7.45 -14.22
CA PHE A 172 -1.44 7.40 -13.44
C PHE A 172 -1.29 8.65 -12.57
N LYS A 173 -0.75 8.47 -11.36
CA LYS A 173 -0.46 9.57 -10.46
C LYS A 173 0.64 10.46 -11.03
N THR A 174 0.44 11.77 -10.97
CA THR A 174 1.42 12.79 -11.39
C THR A 174 1.64 13.79 -10.27
N ALA A 175 2.60 14.69 -10.42
CA ALA A 175 2.83 15.78 -9.47
C ALA A 175 1.59 16.70 -9.29
N ASN A 176 0.72 16.78 -10.32
CA ASN A 176 -0.45 17.66 -10.36
C ASN A 176 -1.79 16.91 -10.18
N GLY A 177 -1.78 15.68 -9.68
CA GLY A 177 -2.97 14.83 -9.52
C GLY A 177 -2.94 13.61 -10.45
N TRP A 178 -4.06 13.29 -11.09
CA TRP A 178 -4.17 12.15 -12.01
C TRP A 178 -3.93 12.57 -13.46
N SER A 179 -3.28 11.72 -14.25
CA SER A 179 -3.19 11.88 -15.70
C SER A 179 -4.59 11.79 -16.33
N LYS A 180 -4.73 12.24 -17.57
CA LYS A 180 -5.95 11.96 -18.35
C LYS A 180 -6.15 10.45 -18.45
N ALA A 181 -7.37 9.99 -18.20
CA ALA A 181 -7.73 8.58 -18.29
C ALA A 181 -7.56 8.05 -19.72
N GLU A 182 -6.98 6.86 -19.83
CA GLU A 182 -6.81 6.12 -21.07
C GLU A 182 -7.58 4.80 -20.98
N ASN A 183 -8.18 4.36 -22.11
CA ASN A 183 -8.83 3.05 -22.18
C ASN A 183 -7.78 1.95 -21.99
N ALA A 184 -8.08 0.92 -21.19
CA ALA A 184 -7.15 -0.18 -20.90
C ALA A 184 -6.81 -1.05 -22.15
N GLY A 185 -7.50 -0.81 -23.27
CA GLY A 185 -7.22 -1.42 -24.56
C GLY A 185 -7.89 -2.77 -24.79
N SER A 186 -7.84 -3.24 -26.03
CA SER A 186 -8.58 -4.42 -26.51
C SER A 186 -8.10 -5.78 -25.96
N ILE A 187 -7.04 -5.81 -25.17
CA ILE A 187 -6.65 -7.03 -24.44
C ILE A 187 -7.61 -7.29 -23.28
N ILE A 188 -8.03 -6.22 -22.60
CA ILE A 188 -8.95 -6.25 -21.46
C ILE A 188 -10.36 -5.95 -21.92
N ASN A 189 -10.58 -4.82 -22.58
CA ASN A 189 -11.89 -4.38 -23.03
C ASN A 189 -12.31 -5.09 -24.33
N SER A 190 -13.60 -5.33 -24.48
CA SER A 190 -14.19 -6.04 -25.60
C SER A 190 -15.44 -5.28 -26.13
N GLU A 191 -16.15 -5.82 -27.09
CA GLU A 191 -17.45 -5.29 -27.54
C GLU A 191 -18.59 -5.47 -26.51
N TYR A 192 -18.28 -6.09 -25.36
CA TYR A 192 -19.18 -6.35 -24.24
C TYR A 192 -18.90 -5.38 -23.10
N ASP A 193 -19.42 -5.66 -21.92
CA ASP A 193 -19.20 -4.86 -20.73
C ASP A 193 -18.06 -5.42 -19.88
N GLU A 194 -17.12 -4.58 -19.49
CA GLU A 194 -16.08 -4.86 -18.51
C GLU A 194 -16.28 -4.01 -17.26
N MET A 195 -16.29 -4.66 -16.10
CA MET A 195 -16.64 -4.06 -14.82
C MET A 195 -15.70 -4.51 -13.71
N THR A 196 -15.76 -3.84 -12.56
CA THR A 196 -15.15 -4.24 -11.28
C THR A 196 -13.67 -4.59 -11.36
N PRO A 197 -12.80 -3.70 -11.89
CA PRO A 197 -11.36 -3.94 -11.92
C PRO A 197 -10.81 -4.04 -10.50
N VAL A 198 -9.99 -5.06 -10.24
CA VAL A 198 -9.25 -5.22 -8.99
C VAL A 198 -7.80 -5.54 -9.30
N LEU A 199 -6.89 -4.70 -8.84
CA LEU A 199 -5.46 -4.96 -8.89
C LEU A 199 -5.02 -5.50 -7.53
N GLY A 200 -4.37 -6.67 -7.53
CA GLY A 200 -3.92 -7.32 -6.32
C GLY A 200 -2.88 -6.50 -5.56
N VAL A 201 -2.66 -6.84 -4.30
CA VAL A 201 -1.71 -6.15 -3.41
C VAL A 201 -0.25 -6.21 -3.88
N ASP A 202 0.06 -7.13 -4.78
CA ASP A 202 1.34 -7.28 -5.47
C ASP A 202 1.51 -6.31 -6.67
N ASN A 203 0.48 -5.51 -6.98
CA ASN A 203 0.36 -4.68 -8.18
C ASN A 203 0.55 -5.46 -9.49
N THR A 204 0.31 -6.78 -9.48
CA THR A 204 0.54 -7.68 -10.61
C THR A 204 -0.69 -8.50 -10.98
N ASN A 205 -1.32 -9.17 -10.01
CA ASN A 205 -2.55 -9.90 -10.26
C ASN A 205 -3.68 -8.91 -10.56
N PHE A 206 -4.37 -9.13 -11.66
CA PHE A 206 -5.47 -8.28 -12.10
C PHE A 206 -6.71 -9.12 -12.34
N THR A 207 -7.82 -8.72 -11.79
CA THR A 207 -9.13 -9.34 -12.02
C THR A 207 -10.17 -8.30 -12.43
N PHE A 208 -11.15 -8.72 -13.18
CA PHE A 208 -12.28 -7.90 -13.58
C PHE A 208 -13.47 -8.81 -13.92
N ALA A 209 -14.68 -8.27 -14.01
CA ALA A 209 -15.85 -9.00 -14.48
C ALA A 209 -16.18 -8.61 -15.92
N SER A 210 -16.69 -9.56 -16.70
CA SER A 210 -17.15 -9.30 -18.06
C SER A 210 -18.29 -10.26 -18.45
N ASN A 211 -19.26 -9.75 -19.24
CA ASN A 211 -20.35 -10.53 -19.81
C ASN A 211 -20.04 -11.04 -21.22
N ARG A 212 -18.73 -11.11 -21.58
CA ARG A 212 -18.30 -11.67 -22.87
C ARG A 212 -18.70 -13.13 -23.03
N PRO A 213 -18.98 -13.61 -24.25
CA PRO A 213 -19.40 -14.98 -24.48
C PRO A 213 -18.39 -16.04 -24.00
N GLY A 214 -18.92 -17.19 -23.60
CA GLY A 214 -18.14 -18.35 -23.17
C GLY A 214 -17.89 -18.41 -21.66
N GLY A 215 -18.61 -17.62 -20.88
CA GLY A 215 -18.67 -17.68 -19.44
C GLY A 215 -19.67 -18.70 -18.89
N PHE A 216 -19.90 -18.67 -17.58
CA PHE A 216 -20.83 -19.51 -16.83
C PHE A 216 -22.14 -18.80 -16.53
N GLY A 217 -22.09 -17.48 -16.26
CA GLY A 217 -23.21 -16.60 -15.95
C GLY A 217 -23.36 -15.47 -16.98
N GLU A 218 -24.02 -14.36 -16.55
CA GLU A 218 -24.03 -13.12 -17.33
C GLU A 218 -22.70 -12.38 -17.16
N PHE A 219 -22.29 -12.11 -15.91
CA PHE A 219 -20.98 -11.56 -15.59
C PHE A 219 -20.12 -12.60 -14.88
N ASP A 220 -18.97 -12.86 -15.45
CA ASP A 220 -17.94 -13.75 -14.89
C ASP A 220 -16.67 -12.98 -14.53
N ILE A 221 -15.98 -13.44 -13.49
CA ILE A 221 -14.66 -12.97 -13.12
C ILE A 221 -13.62 -13.53 -14.08
N TYR A 222 -12.79 -12.64 -14.62
CA TYR A 222 -11.62 -12.96 -15.44
C TYR A 222 -10.34 -12.58 -14.67
N VAL A 223 -9.29 -13.36 -14.90
CA VAL A 223 -7.98 -13.20 -14.25
C VAL A 223 -6.93 -12.90 -15.32
N SER A 224 -6.08 -11.91 -15.07
CA SER A 224 -4.97 -11.49 -15.91
C SER A 224 -3.76 -11.10 -15.05
N LYS A 225 -2.69 -10.69 -15.70
CA LYS A 225 -1.52 -10.07 -15.05
C LYS A 225 -1.32 -8.67 -15.61
N TYR A 226 -0.89 -7.77 -14.74
CA TYR A 226 -0.48 -6.41 -15.09
C TYR A 226 1.01 -6.23 -14.79
N LYS A 227 1.83 -6.00 -15.83
CA LYS A 227 3.28 -5.81 -15.69
C LYS A 227 3.77 -4.78 -16.70
N ASN A 228 4.67 -3.90 -16.26
CA ASN A 228 5.27 -2.89 -17.13
C ASN A 228 4.23 -2.07 -17.93
N ASN A 229 3.16 -1.66 -17.26
CA ASN A 229 2.01 -0.93 -17.81
C ASN A 229 1.31 -1.67 -18.97
N ARG A 230 1.28 -3.01 -18.92
CA ARG A 230 0.61 -3.87 -19.90
C ARG A 230 -0.15 -4.98 -19.21
N PHE A 231 -1.29 -5.31 -19.77
CA PHE A 231 -2.09 -6.45 -19.37
C PHE A 231 -1.77 -7.67 -20.23
N ASP A 232 -1.74 -8.84 -19.58
CA ASP A 232 -1.71 -10.12 -20.28
C ASP A 232 -3.13 -10.49 -20.73
N LYS A 233 -3.26 -11.48 -21.65
CA LYS A 233 -4.55 -11.98 -22.09
C LYS A 233 -5.31 -12.58 -20.90
N PRO A 234 -6.56 -12.15 -20.62
CA PRO A 234 -7.32 -12.67 -19.50
C PRO A 234 -7.83 -14.10 -19.75
N THR A 235 -8.03 -14.83 -18.66
CA THR A 235 -8.67 -16.15 -18.63
C THR A 235 -9.86 -16.10 -17.68
N ASN A 236 -10.96 -16.82 -18.04
CA ASN A 236 -12.12 -16.98 -17.15
C ASN A 236 -11.70 -17.72 -15.89
N ALA A 237 -12.11 -17.24 -14.71
CA ALA A 237 -11.74 -17.85 -13.42
C ALA A 237 -12.36 -19.25 -13.22
N GLY A 238 -13.41 -19.59 -13.92
CA GLY A 238 -14.05 -20.91 -13.83
C GLY A 238 -14.77 -21.16 -12.51
N GLU A 239 -15.40 -22.34 -12.43
CA GLU A 239 -16.04 -22.80 -11.19
C GLU A 239 -14.97 -23.22 -10.14
N PRO A 240 -15.24 -22.99 -8.85
CA PRO A 240 -16.47 -22.50 -8.24
C PRO A 240 -16.48 -20.99 -8.04
N ILE A 241 -15.48 -20.25 -8.53
CA ILE A 241 -15.43 -18.79 -8.42
C ILE A 241 -16.55 -18.19 -9.25
N ASN A 242 -16.61 -18.52 -10.52
CA ASN A 242 -17.75 -18.19 -11.38
C ASN A 242 -18.88 -19.22 -11.21
N SER A 243 -20.09 -18.76 -11.41
CA SER A 243 -21.31 -19.55 -11.30
C SER A 243 -22.27 -19.23 -12.47
N SER A 244 -23.45 -19.83 -12.49
CA SER A 244 -24.49 -19.45 -13.45
C SER A 244 -25.18 -18.12 -13.13
N ALA A 245 -24.67 -17.34 -12.17
CA ALA A 245 -25.15 -16.04 -11.75
C ALA A 245 -24.06 -14.99 -12.03
N ASP A 246 -24.28 -13.74 -11.65
CA ASP A 246 -23.28 -12.68 -11.76
C ASP A 246 -22.22 -12.80 -10.67
N ASP A 247 -20.96 -12.67 -11.05
CA ASP A 247 -19.81 -12.76 -10.17
C ASP A 247 -18.87 -11.55 -10.39
N PHE A 248 -18.56 -10.80 -9.29
CA PHE A 248 -17.89 -9.49 -9.34
C PHE A 248 -16.83 -9.32 -8.25
N TYR A 249 -15.92 -8.31 -8.37
CA TYR A 249 -15.06 -7.78 -7.32
C TYR A 249 -14.20 -8.83 -6.61
N TYR A 250 -13.45 -9.64 -7.36
CA TYR A 250 -12.59 -10.64 -6.76
C TYR A 250 -11.34 -10.03 -6.15
N TYR A 251 -11.22 -10.11 -4.83
CA TYR A 251 -10.13 -9.55 -4.06
C TYR A 251 -9.38 -10.64 -3.28
N SER A 252 -8.10 -10.85 -3.60
CA SER A 252 -7.21 -11.77 -2.87
C SER A 252 -6.63 -11.12 -1.63
N MET A 253 -6.76 -11.79 -0.48
CA MET A 253 -6.11 -11.33 0.76
C MET A 253 -4.59 -11.47 0.67
N PRO A 254 -3.82 -10.47 1.14
CA PRO A 254 -2.36 -10.58 1.14
C PRO A 254 -1.86 -11.71 2.03
N ASN A 255 -0.92 -12.51 1.52
CA ASN A 255 -0.30 -13.64 2.23
C ASN A 255 -1.31 -14.60 2.91
N SER A 256 -2.43 -14.86 2.24
CA SER A 256 -3.53 -15.67 2.78
C SER A 256 -4.16 -16.49 1.67
N ASP A 257 -4.66 -17.64 2.03
CA ASP A 257 -5.45 -18.53 1.16
C ASP A 257 -6.93 -18.13 1.06
N VAL A 258 -7.29 -16.91 1.45
CA VAL A 258 -8.66 -16.36 1.40
C VAL A 258 -8.80 -15.33 0.31
N ALA A 259 -9.85 -15.43 -0.48
CA ALA A 259 -10.33 -14.35 -1.35
C ALA A 259 -11.77 -14.00 -0.99
N TYR A 260 -12.14 -12.73 -1.27
CA TYR A 260 -13.52 -12.26 -1.20
C TYR A 260 -13.98 -11.80 -2.57
N PHE A 261 -15.25 -12.02 -2.86
CA PHE A 261 -15.88 -11.56 -4.10
C PHE A 261 -17.38 -11.37 -3.88
N SER A 262 -18.06 -10.77 -4.84
CA SER A 262 -19.51 -10.54 -4.78
C SER A 262 -20.21 -11.45 -5.79
N SER A 263 -21.34 -12.02 -5.42
CA SER A 263 -22.07 -12.92 -6.30
C SER A 263 -23.58 -12.88 -6.05
N SER A 264 -24.36 -13.02 -7.14
CA SER A 264 -25.81 -13.17 -7.08
C SER A 264 -26.26 -14.66 -7.07
N ARG A 265 -25.31 -15.58 -6.78
CA ARG A 265 -25.59 -17.02 -6.69
C ARG A 265 -26.56 -17.38 -5.59
N LYS A 266 -27.27 -18.48 -5.78
CA LYS A 266 -28.19 -19.01 -4.76
C LYS A 266 -27.43 -19.40 -3.47
N GLY A 267 -28.08 -19.16 -2.33
CA GLY A 267 -27.55 -19.53 -0.99
C GLY A 267 -27.00 -18.36 -0.18
N GLY A 268 -27.07 -17.15 -0.72
CA GLY A 268 -26.83 -15.91 0.01
C GLY A 268 -28.05 -15.42 0.79
N SER A 269 -27.99 -14.21 1.29
CA SER A 269 -29.03 -13.54 2.09
C SER A 269 -29.83 -12.52 1.28
N GLY A 270 -29.18 -11.81 0.35
CA GLY A 270 -29.77 -10.81 -0.56
C GLY A 270 -29.79 -11.26 -2.02
N ASN A 271 -29.82 -10.29 -2.94
CA ASN A 271 -29.63 -10.60 -4.38
C ASN A 271 -28.16 -10.67 -4.73
N LEU A 272 -27.37 -9.69 -4.27
CA LEU A 272 -25.92 -9.65 -4.43
C LEU A 272 -25.27 -9.68 -3.05
N ASP A 273 -24.48 -10.69 -2.78
CA ASP A 273 -23.87 -10.97 -1.49
C ASP A 273 -22.34 -11.07 -1.61
N ILE A 274 -21.64 -10.80 -0.52
CA ILE A 274 -20.21 -11.02 -0.39
C ILE A 274 -19.97 -12.49 -0.02
N TYR A 275 -19.09 -13.15 -0.77
CA TYR A 275 -18.63 -14.52 -0.55
C TYR A 275 -17.14 -14.56 -0.26
N LYS A 276 -16.70 -15.61 0.41
CA LYS A 276 -15.30 -15.97 0.54
C LYS A 276 -14.99 -17.29 -0.16
N ALA A 277 -13.82 -17.38 -0.79
CA ALA A 277 -13.26 -18.58 -1.38
C ALA A 277 -12.04 -19.03 -0.58
N VAL A 278 -11.99 -20.32 -0.22
CA VAL A 278 -10.91 -20.93 0.57
C VAL A 278 -10.68 -22.37 0.08
N PRO A 279 -9.46 -22.78 -0.28
CA PRO A 279 -8.31 -21.92 -0.51
C PRO A 279 -8.52 -20.98 -1.70
N ASN A 280 -7.83 -19.83 -1.71
CA ASN A 280 -7.85 -18.90 -2.82
C ASN A 280 -7.08 -19.48 -4.03
N PRO A 281 -7.73 -19.73 -5.19
CA PRO A 281 -7.04 -20.30 -6.36
C PRO A 281 -6.19 -19.27 -7.13
N TYR A 282 -6.33 -17.98 -6.82
CA TYR A 282 -5.65 -16.86 -7.49
C TYR A 282 -4.90 -15.99 -6.49
N GLU A 283 -4.01 -16.62 -5.72
CA GLU A 283 -3.20 -15.90 -4.73
C GLU A 283 -2.34 -14.82 -5.39
N SER A 284 -2.22 -13.67 -4.70
CA SER A 284 -1.23 -12.65 -5.04
C SER A 284 0.18 -13.17 -4.77
N ASP A 285 1.17 -12.61 -5.51
CA ASP A 285 2.57 -12.87 -5.18
C ASP A 285 2.82 -12.48 -3.71
N ALA A 286 3.66 -13.26 -3.05
CA ALA A 286 3.95 -13.06 -1.63
C ALA A 286 4.57 -11.68 -1.38
N VAL A 287 4.01 -10.91 -0.44
CA VAL A 287 4.42 -9.56 -0.10
C VAL A 287 4.95 -9.46 1.33
N PHE A 288 5.61 -8.37 1.66
CA PHE A 288 6.02 -8.05 3.01
C PHE A 288 5.09 -7.03 3.64
N LEU A 289 4.52 -7.35 4.80
CA LEU A 289 3.60 -6.49 5.53
C LEU A 289 4.36 -5.76 6.65
N LEU A 290 4.55 -4.45 6.49
CA LEU A 290 5.17 -3.61 7.49
C LEU A 290 4.12 -2.79 8.23
N SER A 291 4.08 -2.93 9.54
CA SER A 291 3.20 -2.15 10.41
C SER A 291 3.99 -1.53 11.56
N GLY A 292 3.39 -0.62 12.30
CA GLY A 292 3.97 -0.03 13.50
C GLY A 292 3.19 1.17 13.98
N GLU A 293 3.74 1.84 14.98
CA GLU A 293 3.18 3.07 15.54
C GLU A 293 4.23 4.18 15.49
N VAL A 294 3.77 5.41 15.27
CA VAL A 294 4.58 6.61 15.43
C VAL A 294 4.34 7.20 16.81
N ARG A 295 5.43 7.47 17.54
CA ARG A 295 5.40 7.97 18.92
C ARG A 295 6.31 9.16 19.10
N ASP A 296 5.96 10.01 20.05
CA ASP A 296 6.87 11.01 20.62
C ASP A 296 7.96 10.31 21.46
N ALA A 297 9.23 10.51 21.09
CA ALA A 297 10.37 9.88 21.75
C ALA A 297 10.54 10.30 23.22
N LYS A 298 9.97 11.43 23.65
CA LYS A 298 10.11 11.98 25.00
C LYS A 298 9.04 11.48 25.97
N ASN A 299 7.79 11.40 25.51
CA ASN A 299 6.65 11.12 26.38
C ASN A 299 5.83 9.89 25.96
N GLY A 300 6.14 9.26 24.82
CA GLY A 300 5.47 8.06 24.31
C GLY A 300 4.10 8.30 23.69
N ASN A 301 3.65 9.55 23.57
CA ASN A 301 2.36 9.86 22.97
C ASN A 301 2.30 9.41 21.51
N LEU A 302 1.16 8.89 21.11
CA LEU A 302 0.89 8.46 19.74
C LEU A 302 0.75 9.68 18.81
N LEU A 303 1.32 9.58 17.60
CA LEU A 303 1.43 10.70 16.68
C LEU A 303 0.91 10.32 15.28
N GLY A 304 0.09 11.20 14.70
CA GLY A 304 -0.11 11.26 13.26
C GLY A 304 1.08 11.95 12.60
N ALA A 305 1.78 11.26 11.70
CA ALA A 305 2.95 11.75 10.98
C ALA A 305 2.92 11.29 9.53
N ASN A 306 3.53 12.07 8.63
CA ASN A 306 3.71 11.64 7.24
C ASN A 306 4.85 10.64 7.17
N ILE A 307 4.68 9.57 6.41
CA ILE A 307 5.67 8.51 6.22
C ILE A 307 5.89 8.33 4.73
N ILE A 308 7.14 8.45 4.28
CA ILE A 308 7.53 8.21 2.90
C ILE A 308 8.48 7.02 2.88
N ILE A 309 8.21 6.09 2.00
CA ILE A 309 9.06 4.92 1.76
C ILE A 309 9.58 4.98 0.32
N THR A 310 10.89 4.89 0.17
CA THR A 310 11.57 4.97 -1.12
C THR A 310 12.43 3.73 -1.32
N ASP A 311 12.35 3.09 -2.48
CA ASP A 311 13.26 2.02 -2.87
C ASP A 311 14.66 2.60 -3.09
N LEU A 312 15.66 2.10 -2.36
CA LEU A 312 17.02 2.64 -2.41
C LEU A 312 17.79 2.25 -3.69
N VAL A 313 17.29 1.29 -4.46
CA VAL A 313 17.92 0.86 -5.73
C VAL A 313 17.39 1.68 -6.90
N SER A 314 16.06 1.79 -7.03
CA SER A 314 15.44 2.56 -8.11
C SER A 314 15.36 4.06 -7.82
N GLY A 315 15.36 4.48 -6.56
CA GLY A 315 15.09 5.84 -6.12
C GLY A 315 13.60 6.23 -6.18
N GLU A 316 12.73 5.29 -6.49
CA GLU A 316 11.29 5.54 -6.61
C GLU A 316 10.60 5.57 -5.23
N LYS A 317 9.68 6.51 -5.07
CA LYS A 317 8.78 6.55 -3.92
C LYS A 317 7.73 5.46 -4.08
N VAL A 318 7.76 4.45 -3.19
CA VAL A 318 6.86 3.29 -3.22
C VAL A 318 5.66 3.43 -2.27
N ALA A 319 5.75 4.34 -1.30
CA ALA A 319 4.62 4.70 -0.45
C ALA A 319 4.74 6.14 0.06
N ASP A 320 3.60 6.80 0.16
CA ASP A 320 3.41 8.12 0.75
C ASP A 320 2.13 8.04 1.58
N LEU A 321 2.27 7.84 2.87
CA LEU A 321 1.17 7.49 3.76
C LEU A 321 1.24 8.30 5.05
N ARG A 322 0.16 8.27 5.83
CA ARG A 322 0.08 8.94 7.12
C ARG A 322 -0.29 7.94 8.21
N SER A 323 0.38 8.00 9.36
CA SER A 323 -0.07 7.25 10.53
C SER A 323 -1.37 7.84 11.10
N ASP A 324 -2.20 7.00 11.71
CA ASP A 324 -3.47 7.43 12.32
C ASP A 324 -3.23 8.45 13.45
N ASP A 325 -3.96 9.55 13.45
CA ASP A 325 -3.76 10.66 14.40
C ASP A 325 -4.06 10.28 15.86
N LYS A 326 -4.81 9.20 16.12
CA LYS A 326 -5.19 8.75 17.46
C LYS A 326 -4.40 7.56 17.94
N THR A 327 -4.19 6.59 17.06
CA THR A 327 -3.54 5.32 17.41
C THR A 327 -2.07 5.31 17.02
N GLY A 328 -1.59 6.32 16.25
CA GLY A 328 -0.24 6.36 15.71
C GLY A 328 0.05 5.25 14.70
N GLU A 329 -0.87 4.33 14.47
CA GLU A 329 -0.68 3.15 13.64
C GLU A 329 -0.45 3.51 12.17
N TYR A 330 0.46 2.80 11.55
CA TYR A 330 0.66 2.80 10.11
C TYR A 330 0.80 1.38 9.59
N PHE A 331 0.49 1.21 8.32
CA PHE A 331 0.58 -0.05 7.61
C PHE A 331 0.97 0.18 6.16
N VAL A 332 1.87 -0.65 5.64
CA VAL A 332 2.28 -0.61 4.24
C VAL A 332 2.64 -2.00 3.75
N ILE A 333 2.38 -2.26 2.48
CA ILE A 333 2.76 -3.47 1.76
C ILE A 333 3.99 -3.17 0.92
N LEU A 334 5.06 -3.96 1.10
CA LEU A 334 6.34 -3.80 0.41
C LEU A 334 6.69 -5.05 -0.40
N GLN A 335 7.45 -4.86 -1.47
CA GLN A 335 8.01 -5.98 -2.22
C GLN A 335 9.15 -6.61 -1.43
N GLN A 336 9.23 -7.93 -1.48
CA GLN A 336 10.26 -8.70 -0.79
C GLN A 336 11.63 -8.59 -1.47
N GLY A 337 12.70 -8.85 -0.68
CA GLY A 337 14.07 -8.87 -1.17
C GLY A 337 14.62 -7.51 -1.59
N ARG A 338 13.96 -6.42 -1.18
CA ARG A 338 14.37 -5.05 -1.50
C ARG A 338 14.83 -4.28 -0.27
N THR A 339 15.54 -3.20 -0.51
CA THR A 339 16.01 -2.28 0.52
C THR A 339 15.37 -0.92 0.34
N TYR A 340 14.77 -0.42 1.41
CA TYR A 340 14.05 0.85 1.42
C TYR A 340 14.67 1.86 2.37
N SER A 341 14.44 3.15 2.10
CA SER A 341 14.48 4.18 3.13
C SER A 341 13.07 4.40 3.65
N ILE A 342 12.92 4.43 4.98
CA ILE A 342 11.68 4.83 5.65
C ILE A 342 11.97 6.18 6.30
N THR A 343 11.20 7.20 5.94
CA THR A 343 11.31 8.52 6.53
C THR A 343 9.95 8.94 7.09
N ALA A 344 9.98 9.60 8.25
CA ALA A 344 8.76 10.15 8.84
C ALA A 344 8.98 11.59 9.28
N ASP A 345 7.98 12.44 9.09
CA ASP A 345 8.00 13.84 9.48
C ASP A 345 6.69 14.30 10.10
N LYS A 346 6.80 15.22 11.01
CA LYS A 346 5.70 15.93 11.67
C LYS A 346 6.13 17.34 12.03
N GLU A 347 5.21 18.29 12.00
CA GLU A 347 5.49 19.65 12.47
C GLU A 347 5.92 19.67 13.94
N ASP A 348 6.91 20.52 14.27
CA ASP A 348 7.57 20.65 15.58
C ASP A 348 8.42 19.46 16.02
N TYR A 349 8.62 18.47 15.14
CA TYR A 349 9.50 17.32 15.37
C TYR A 349 10.67 17.30 14.38
N LEU A 350 11.75 16.65 14.79
CA LEU A 350 12.81 16.23 13.89
C LEU A 350 12.29 15.08 13.03
N PHE A 351 12.68 15.06 11.77
CA PHE A 351 12.35 13.93 10.90
C PHE A 351 13.09 12.66 11.35
N PHE A 352 12.48 11.53 11.11
CA PHE A 352 13.07 10.20 11.26
C PHE A 352 13.54 9.68 9.90
N SER A 353 14.68 8.99 9.87
CA SER A 353 15.16 8.26 8.70
C SER A 353 15.80 6.93 9.08
N SER A 354 15.45 5.88 8.36
CA SER A 354 16.00 4.54 8.58
C SER A 354 16.11 3.77 7.28
N ARG A 355 17.23 3.07 7.08
CA ARG A 355 17.33 2.02 6.08
C ARG A 355 16.60 0.78 6.59
N TYR A 356 15.88 0.11 5.70
CA TYR A 356 15.11 -1.08 6.02
C TYR A 356 15.29 -2.13 4.92
N GLU A 357 15.79 -3.31 5.30
CA GLU A 357 15.98 -4.45 4.41
C GLU A 357 14.81 -5.42 4.59
N VAL A 358 14.06 -5.62 3.53
CA VAL A 358 12.94 -6.56 3.51
C VAL A 358 13.46 -7.94 3.16
N PRO A 359 13.29 -8.95 4.03
CA PRO A 359 13.71 -10.31 3.72
C PRO A 359 12.89 -10.90 2.56
N SER A 360 13.45 -11.91 1.90
CA SER A 360 12.71 -12.74 0.95
C SER A 360 12.11 -13.94 1.68
N SER A 361 10.82 -14.22 1.43
CA SER A 361 10.10 -15.38 1.96
C SER A 361 9.13 -15.92 0.91
N LYS A 362 8.98 -17.22 0.76
CA LYS A 362 8.04 -17.80 -0.21
C LYS A 362 6.57 -17.56 0.15
N ASP A 363 6.30 -17.54 1.45
CA ASP A 363 4.93 -17.48 1.99
C ASP A 363 4.55 -16.04 2.44
N GLY A 364 5.40 -15.07 2.09
CA GLY A 364 5.26 -13.72 2.62
C GLY A 364 5.76 -13.61 4.06
N SER A 365 5.82 -12.41 4.58
CA SER A 365 6.20 -12.16 5.97
C SER A 365 5.66 -10.83 6.46
N SER A 366 5.64 -10.66 7.77
CA SER A 366 5.23 -9.41 8.41
C SER A 366 6.20 -9.01 9.51
N GLN A 367 6.34 -7.72 9.73
CA GLN A 367 7.13 -7.19 10.82
C GLN A 367 6.51 -5.90 11.37
N THR A 368 6.68 -5.69 12.68
CA THR A 368 6.34 -4.43 13.33
C THR A 368 7.61 -3.59 13.52
N LYS A 369 7.56 -2.32 13.08
CA LYS A 369 8.61 -1.32 13.25
C LYS A 369 8.01 -0.03 13.77
N ASN A 370 8.21 0.27 15.05
CA ASN A 370 7.80 1.55 15.62
C ASN A 370 8.76 2.67 15.21
N ILE A 371 8.24 3.86 15.04
CA ILE A 371 8.95 5.09 14.68
C ILE A 371 8.84 6.06 15.86
N GLU A 372 9.98 6.54 16.33
CA GLU A 372 10.04 7.55 17.38
C GLU A 372 10.49 8.89 16.80
N LEU A 373 9.66 9.92 16.95
CA LEU A 373 9.97 11.29 16.54
C LEU A 373 10.42 12.11 17.74
N SER A 374 11.59 12.73 17.64
CA SER A 374 12.12 13.61 18.67
C SER A 374 11.58 15.02 18.49
N PRO A 375 11.02 15.68 19.53
CA PRO A 375 10.71 17.10 19.46
C PRO A 375 11.96 17.92 19.10
N ILE A 376 11.79 19.03 18.35
CA ILE A 376 12.92 19.87 17.91
C ILE A 376 13.74 20.36 19.12
N ALA A 377 13.10 20.77 20.23
CA ALA A 377 13.76 21.27 21.40
C ALA A 377 14.64 20.22 22.09
N GLY A 378 15.95 20.26 21.85
CA GLY A 378 16.94 19.35 22.42
C GLY A 378 16.95 17.95 21.82
N GLY A 379 16.25 17.75 20.71
CA GLY A 379 16.15 16.47 20.01
C GLY A 379 17.42 16.10 19.24
N ASN A 380 17.50 14.83 18.88
CA ASN A 380 18.48 14.31 17.94
C ASN A 380 17.81 13.35 16.94
N THR A 381 18.42 13.19 15.79
CA THR A 381 18.02 12.22 14.77
C THR A 381 19.24 11.62 14.08
N ARG A 382 19.14 10.37 13.71
CA ARG A 382 20.14 9.71 12.87
C ARG A 382 19.91 10.13 11.42
N LEU A 383 21.00 10.46 10.71
CA LEU A 383 20.95 10.77 9.30
C LEU A 383 21.27 9.53 8.46
N LEU A 384 20.50 9.32 7.42
CA LEU A 384 20.72 8.25 6.45
C LEU A 384 21.77 8.69 5.41
N VAL A 385 23.03 8.69 5.86
CA VAL A 385 24.19 9.14 5.07
C VAL A 385 25.12 7.97 4.81
N PHE A 386 25.52 7.79 3.55
CA PHE A 386 26.35 6.68 3.09
C PHE A 386 27.71 7.19 2.64
N PHE A 387 28.74 6.43 3.00
CA PHE A 387 30.12 6.67 2.61
C PHE A 387 30.72 5.39 1.99
N ASP A 388 31.72 5.54 1.14
CA ASP A 388 32.55 4.41 0.76
C ASP A 388 33.34 3.89 1.95
N PHE A 389 33.77 2.62 1.86
CA PHE A 389 34.65 2.05 2.88
C PHE A 389 35.89 2.93 3.01
N ASP A 390 36.22 3.23 4.27
CA ASP A 390 37.40 4.02 4.64
C ASP A 390 37.48 5.45 4.02
N LYS A 391 36.31 6.01 3.63
CA LYS A 391 36.22 7.35 3.05
C LYS A 391 35.21 8.23 3.78
N ALA A 392 35.38 9.54 3.61
CA ALA A 392 34.43 10.57 4.01
C ALA A 392 33.68 11.19 2.83
N THR A 393 33.84 10.64 1.61
CA THR A 393 33.15 11.10 0.40
C THR A 393 31.70 10.63 0.46
N LEU A 394 30.76 11.59 0.35
CA LEU A 394 29.32 11.31 0.33
C LEU A 394 28.92 10.55 -0.92
N LYS A 395 28.15 9.49 -0.77
CA LYS A 395 27.52 8.78 -1.88
C LYS A 395 26.28 9.50 -2.39
N LYS A 396 25.88 9.25 -3.63
CA LYS A 396 24.70 9.86 -4.26
C LYS A 396 23.40 9.54 -3.49
N GLU A 397 23.32 8.36 -2.92
CA GLU A 397 22.17 7.89 -2.11
C GLU A 397 21.95 8.70 -0.83
N SER A 398 22.98 9.48 -0.40
CA SER A 398 22.88 10.41 0.74
C SER A 398 22.17 11.71 0.39
N ILE A 399 22.12 12.08 -0.88
CA ILE A 399 21.66 13.41 -1.32
C ILE A 399 20.21 13.71 -0.89
N PRO A 400 19.22 12.81 -1.06
CA PRO A 400 17.85 13.09 -0.62
C PRO A 400 17.75 13.40 0.88
N GLU A 401 18.53 12.72 1.70
CA GLU A 401 18.58 12.95 3.15
C GLU A 401 19.18 14.31 3.48
N LEU A 402 20.29 14.67 2.85
CA LEU A 402 20.96 15.95 3.06
C LEU A 402 20.13 17.14 2.57
N ASP A 403 19.39 16.98 1.48
CA ASP A 403 18.43 17.97 1.00
C ASP A 403 17.27 18.15 2.00
N ARG A 404 16.84 17.08 2.67
CA ARG A 404 15.85 17.14 3.75
C ARG A 404 16.39 17.93 4.96
N VAL A 405 17.63 17.68 5.37
CA VAL A 405 18.30 18.46 6.43
C VAL A 405 18.36 19.95 6.05
N ALA A 406 18.74 20.26 4.81
CA ALA A 406 18.79 21.63 4.33
C ALA A 406 17.39 22.28 4.34
N THR A 407 16.36 21.57 3.89
CA THR A 407 14.96 22.03 3.95
C THR A 407 14.52 22.30 5.39
N PHE A 408 14.82 21.40 6.31
CA PHE A 408 14.55 21.56 7.74
C PHE A 408 15.22 22.81 8.30
N LEU A 409 16.52 23.00 8.06
CA LEU A 409 17.28 24.15 8.54
C LEU A 409 16.85 25.48 7.89
N ASN A 410 16.34 25.46 6.68
CA ASN A 410 15.74 26.63 6.02
C ASN A 410 14.37 26.99 6.58
N LYS A 411 13.58 26.00 7.00
CA LYS A 411 12.29 26.22 7.70
C LYS A 411 12.50 26.79 9.10
N TYR A 412 13.47 26.25 9.87
CA TYR A 412 13.75 26.62 11.26
C TYR A 412 15.07 27.40 11.34
N LYS A 413 15.05 28.68 10.96
CA LYS A 413 16.25 29.52 10.78
C LYS A 413 17.07 29.74 12.06
N ASP A 414 16.45 29.69 13.23
CA ASP A 414 17.10 29.92 14.54
C ASP A 414 17.75 28.63 15.10
N VAL A 415 17.44 27.48 14.51
CA VAL A 415 17.99 26.21 14.96
C VAL A 415 19.47 26.08 14.62
N LYS A 416 20.28 25.73 15.61
CA LYS A 416 21.68 25.34 15.47
C LYS A 416 21.84 23.85 15.74
N ILE A 417 22.74 23.21 15.02
CA ILE A 417 22.94 21.77 15.07
C ILE A 417 24.39 21.37 15.35
N SER A 418 24.57 20.21 15.97
CA SER A 418 25.82 19.45 15.97
C SER A 418 25.66 18.23 15.06
N LEU A 419 26.60 18.06 14.13
CA LEU A 419 26.75 16.85 13.33
C LEU A 419 27.78 15.95 14.04
N GLU A 420 27.33 14.80 14.52
CA GLU A 420 28.12 13.87 15.32
C GLU A 420 28.45 12.64 14.48
N GLY A 421 29.74 12.44 14.15
CA GLY A 421 30.22 11.31 13.37
C GLY A 421 30.65 10.15 14.25
N HIS A 422 30.37 8.91 13.81
CA HIS A 422 30.69 7.67 14.50
C HIS A 422 31.26 6.64 13.53
N THR A 423 32.09 5.72 14.06
CA THR A 423 32.59 4.55 13.34
C THR A 423 32.19 3.26 14.05
N ASP A 424 32.48 2.14 13.42
CA ASP A 424 32.47 0.85 14.09
C ASP A 424 33.75 0.61 14.93
N ASP A 425 33.92 -0.60 15.45
CA ASP A 425 35.02 -1.05 16.31
C ASP A 425 36.27 -1.49 15.54
N VAL A 426 36.30 -1.38 14.23
CA VAL A 426 37.44 -1.83 13.40
C VAL A 426 38.46 -0.70 13.19
N GLY A 427 39.72 -0.98 13.47
CA GLY A 427 40.82 -0.03 13.27
C GLY A 427 41.27 0.70 14.56
N ALA A 428 42.32 1.53 14.42
CA ALA A 428 42.88 2.31 15.53
C ALA A 428 41.93 3.42 15.99
N ALA A 429 41.89 3.71 17.27
CA ALA A 429 40.98 4.70 17.87
C ALA A 429 41.22 6.11 17.29
N ASP A 430 42.46 6.57 17.18
CA ASP A 430 42.78 7.89 16.61
C ASP A 430 42.42 8.03 15.16
N TYR A 431 42.58 6.95 14.37
CA TYR A 431 42.17 6.90 12.99
C TYR A 431 40.64 7.02 12.89
N ASN A 432 39.90 6.24 13.67
CA ASN A 432 38.45 6.27 13.72
C ASN A 432 37.90 7.63 14.15
N LEU A 433 38.57 8.28 15.14
CA LEU A 433 38.22 9.63 15.57
C LEU A 433 38.31 10.61 14.38
N LYS A 434 39.44 10.59 13.65
CA LYS A 434 39.65 11.46 12.48
C LYS A 434 38.69 11.18 11.34
N LEU A 435 38.43 9.90 11.03
CA LEU A 435 37.50 9.49 10.01
C LEU A 435 36.06 9.97 10.30
N SER A 436 35.63 9.84 11.55
CA SER A 436 34.31 10.28 12.00
C SER A 436 34.14 11.81 11.93
N GLU A 437 35.19 12.57 12.32
CA GLU A 437 35.21 14.02 12.15
C GLU A 437 35.14 14.46 10.68
N ASN A 438 35.90 13.82 9.82
CA ASN A 438 35.89 14.09 8.38
C ASN A 438 34.53 13.81 7.74
N ARG A 439 33.84 12.74 8.19
CA ARG A 439 32.47 12.42 7.73
C ARG A 439 31.46 13.49 8.14
N ALA A 440 31.50 13.93 9.39
CA ALA A 440 30.66 15.03 9.87
C ALA A 440 30.96 16.34 9.10
N SER A 441 32.24 16.61 8.80
CA SER A 441 32.64 17.78 8.01
C SER A 441 32.13 17.72 6.56
N SER A 442 32.14 16.54 5.93
CA SER A 442 31.61 16.39 4.56
C SER A 442 30.10 16.67 4.50
N VAL A 443 29.36 16.29 5.54
CA VAL A 443 27.92 16.66 5.66
C VAL A 443 27.76 18.17 5.82
N LYS A 444 28.55 18.81 6.69
CA LYS A 444 28.55 20.28 6.85
C LYS A 444 28.85 20.98 5.54
N ASP A 445 29.88 20.57 4.82
CA ASP A 445 30.28 21.18 3.56
C ASP A 445 29.17 21.09 2.51
N TYR A 446 28.41 19.99 2.50
CA TYR A 446 27.24 19.86 1.64
C TYR A 446 26.15 20.87 2.02
N LEU A 447 25.82 20.98 3.30
CA LEU A 447 24.78 21.90 3.79
C LEU A 447 25.16 23.36 3.55
N VAL A 448 26.42 23.74 3.71
CA VAL A 448 26.92 25.08 3.39
C VAL A 448 26.77 25.39 1.89
N LYS A 449 27.00 24.42 1.00
CA LYS A 449 26.74 24.56 -0.44
C LYS A 449 25.25 24.69 -0.77
N LYS A 450 24.34 24.36 0.15
CA LYS A 450 22.89 24.56 0.07
C LYS A 450 22.45 25.82 0.83
N ASP A 451 23.34 26.81 0.99
CA ASP A 451 23.10 28.11 1.60
C ASP A 451 22.74 28.09 3.10
N ILE A 452 23.14 27.04 3.82
CA ILE A 452 23.02 27.01 5.29
C ILE A 452 24.24 27.69 5.91
N ASP A 453 24.02 28.68 6.80
CA ASP A 453 25.10 29.39 7.49
C ASP A 453 25.98 28.40 8.28
N ALA A 454 27.29 28.41 7.98
CA ALA A 454 28.30 27.55 8.62
C ALA A 454 28.35 27.72 10.15
N ASN A 455 27.98 28.90 10.68
CA ASN A 455 27.95 29.19 12.13
C ASN A 455 26.80 28.47 12.86
N ARG A 456 25.82 27.95 12.12
CA ARG A 456 24.73 27.13 12.65
C ARG A 456 25.10 25.67 12.77
N ILE A 457 26.27 25.25 12.23
CA ILE A 457 26.64 23.83 12.13
C ILE A 457 27.98 23.59 12.84
N LYS A 458 27.93 22.87 13.96
CA LYS A 458 29.10 22.31 14.66
C LYS A 458 29.33 20.88 14.16
N THR A 459 30.59 20.46 14.04
CA THR A 459 30.97 19.08 13.75
C THR A 459 31.75 18.49 14.90
N VAL A 460 31.51 17.21 15.22
CA VAL A 460 32.20 16.45 16.28
C VAL A 460 32.41 15.01 15.79
N GLY A 461 33.63 14.50 15.92
CA GLY A 461 33.92 13.09 15.74
C GLY A 461 33.95 12.37 17.09
N PHE A 462 33.34 11.21 17.18
CA PHE A 462 33.35 10.32 18.34
C PHE A 462 34.09 9.01 18.06
N GLY A 463 34.48 8.76 16.81
CA GLY A 463 35.09 7.49 16.44
C GLY A 463 34.25 6.31 16.92
N LEU A 464 34.88 5.33 17.54
CA LEU A 464 34.27 4.11 18.07
C LEU A 464 33.74 4.24 19.52
N THR A 465 33.84 5.44 20.14
CA THR A 465 33.59 5.58 21.58
C THR A 465 32.14 5.59 22.01
N LYS A 466 31.22 5.78 21.06
CA LYS A 466 29.78 5.81 21.32
C LYS A 466 29.01 4.84 20.37
N PRO A 467 29.18 3.53 20.55
CA PRO A 467 28.40 2.56 19.75
C PRO A 467 26.91 2.59 20.13
N LEU A 468 26.03 2.43 19.15
CA LEU A 468 24.60 2.18 19.39
C LEU A 468 24.34 0.72 19.75
N VAL A 469 25.11 -0.19 19.15
CA VAL A 469 25.01 -1.63 19.35
C VAL A 469 26.37 -2.18 19.72
N ASN A 470 26.45 -2.87 20.86
CA ASN A 470 27.68 -3.46 21.37
C ASN A 470 27.97 -4.88 20.85
N ASP A 471 27.54 -5.17 19.61
CA ASP A 471 27.80 -6.43 18.92
C ASP A 471 28.87 -6.22 17.83
N LYS A 472 29.60 -7.28 17.50
CA LYS A 472 30.65 -7.29 16.47
C LYS A 472 30.22 -7.88 15.14
N THR A 473 28.91 -8.11 14.96
CA THR A 473 28.35 -8.52 13.68
C THR A 473 28.42 -7.39 12.65
N GLU A 474 28.48 -7.72 11.36
CA GLU A 474 28.50 -6.69 10.31
C GLU A 474 27.25 -5.78 10.35
N SER A 475 26.11 -6.32 10.72
CA SER A 475 24.88 -5.54 10.92
C SER A 475 25.01 -4.51 12.03
N ALA A 476 25.60 -4.89 13.18
CA ALA A 476 25.86 -3.98 14.28
C ALA A 476 26.88 -2.90 13.89
N ARG A 477 27.98 -3.29 13.21
CA ARG A 477 28.96 -2.36 12.67
C ARG A 477 28.36 -1.36 11.69
N ALA A 478 27.54 -1.82 10.77
CA ALA A 478 26.81 -0.96 9.85
C ALA A 478 25.91 0.05 10.57
N THR A 479 25.29 -0.36 11.68
CA THR A 479 24.48 0.52 12.54
C THR A 479 25.35 1.57 13.24
N ASN A 480 26.57 1.21 13.66
CA ASN A 480 27.49 2.11 14.34
C ASN A 480 28.16 3.12 13.40
N ARG A 481 28.39 2.79 12.13
CA ARG A 481 28.88 3.71 11.08
C ARG A 481 27.79 4.70 10.68
N ARG A 482 27.70 5.85 11.38
CA ARG A 482 26.62 6.82 11.21
C ARG A 482 27.04 8.26 11.43
N VAL A 483 26.19 9.17 10.99
CA VAL A 483 26.18 10.58 11.40
C VAL A 483 24.85 10.88 12.05
N GLU A 484 24.89 11.54 13.21
CA GLU A 484 23.70 12.02 13.91
C GLU A 484 23.63 13.55 13.84
N MET A 485 22.41 14.07 13.76
CA MET A 485 22.13 15.51 13.89
C MET A 485 21.46 15.75 15.24
N LYS A 486 22.10 16.60 16.05
CA LYS A 486 21.61 17.00 17.36
C LYS A 486 21.30 18.49 17.39
N ILE A 487 20.16 18.87 17.92
CA ILE A 487 19.84 20.27 18.17
C ILE A 487 20.63 20.76 19.37
N ILE A 488 21.34 21.87 19.21
CA ILE A 488 22.18 22.48 20.28
C ILE A 488 21.68 23.85 20.73
N GLN A 489 20.78 24.44 19.95
CA GLN A 489 19.98 25.63 20.33
C GLN A 489 18.89 25.93 19.32
#